data_205bbbf20dcdf5b8a08d51cf9cfa1bda
#
_entry.id   205bbbf20dcdf5b8a08d51cf9cfa1bda
#
_cell.length_a   1.000
_cell.length_b   1.000
_cell.length_c   1.000
_cell.angle_alpha   90.00
_cell.angle_beta   90.00
_cell.angle_gamma   90.00
#
_symmetry.space_group_name_H-M   'P 1'
#
loop_
_entity.id
_entity.type
_entity.pdbx_description
1 polymer ?
#
loop_
_entity_poly.entity_id
_entity_poly.type
_entity_poly.pdbx_seq_one_letter_code
_entity_poly.pdbx_strand_id
1 'polypeptide(L)' 'MQVTIEFPDDAGLDEREAKETVVALLYERGTLSEKQGCDILGLSRRAFPDLLAEHGVAYMSSDPDDVRHEIRHREK' A
#
# COMPACT_ATOMS: atom_id res chain seq x y z
N MET A 1 -4.69 -10.64 -13.61
CA MET A 1 -5.85 -10.88 -12.76
C MET A 1 -6.64 -9.60 -12.58
N GLN A 2 -7.92 -9.67 -12.69
CA GLN A 2 -8.78 -8.51 -12.50
C GLN A 2 -9.82 -8.81 -11.45
N VAL A 3 -10.07 -7.82 -10.61
CA VAL A 3 -11.06 -7.96 -9.55
C VAL A 3 -12.02 -6.78 -9.64
N THR A 4 -13.30 -7.05 -9.61
CA THR A 4 -14.30 -6.00 -9.62
C THR A 4 -15.09 -6.06 -8.34
N ILE A 5 -15.19 -4.92 -7.65
CA ILE A 5 -15.93 -4.84 -6.41
C ILE A 5 -16.91 -3.69 -6.53
N GLU A 6 -18.15 -3.94 -6.12
CA GLU A 6 -19.14 -2.90 -6.12
C GLU A 6 -19.44 -2.48 -4.70
N PHE A 7 -19.41 -1.18 -4.47
CA PHE A 7 -19.74 -0.65 -3.16
C PHE A 7 -21.08 0.06 -3.23
N PRO A 8 -21.85 0.02 -2.15
CA PRO A 8 -23.10 0.76 -2.14
C PRO A 8 -22.83 2.26 -2.24
N ASP A 9 -23.71 2.99 -2.86
CA ASP A 9 -23.53 4.41 -3.02
C ASP A 9 -23.40 5.14 -1.71
N ASP A 10 -24.01 4.62 -0.66
CA ASP A 10 -23.96 5.27 0.63
C ASP A 10 -22.78 4.85 1.48
N ALA A 11 -21.83 4.11 0.92
CA ALA A 11 -20.63 3.72 1.65
C ALA A 11 -19.68 4.88 1.92
N GLY A 12 -19.86 5.99 1.22
CA GLY A 12 -19.00 7.14 1.43
C GLY A 12 -17.61 6.99 0.85
N LEU A 13 -17.46 6.10 -0.13
CA LEU A 13 -16.18 5.86 -0.76
C LEU A 13 -16.23 6.25 -2.21
N ASP A 14 -15.13 6.77 -2.74
CA ASP A 14 -15.04 6.90 -4.19
C ASP A 14 -14.09 5.82 -4.68
N GLU A 15 -14.05 5.66 -5.98
CA GLU A 15 -13.28 4.60 -6.60
C GLU A 15 -11.81 4.71 -6.28
N ARG A 16 -11.30 5.91 -6.26
CA ARG A 16 -9.88 6.11 -6.00
C ARG A 16 -9.53 5.74 -4.57
N GLU A 17 -10.34 6.16 -3.62
CA GLU A 17 -10.08 5.87 -2.23
C GLU A 17 -10.13 4.37 -1.97
N ALA A 18 -11.10 3.69 -2.57
CA ALA A 18 -11.20 2.25 -2.39
C ALA A 18 -9.97 1.56 -2.94
N LYS A 19 -9.50 2.00 -4.10
CA LYS A 19 -8.34 1.40 -4.71
C LYS A 19 -7.09 1.62 -3.85
N GLU A 20 -6.93 2.83 -3.34
CA GLU A 20 -5.78 3.14 -2.51
C GLU A 20 -5.78 2.32 -1.24
N THR A 21 -6.94 2.13 -0.64
CA THR A 21 -7.05 1.37 0.59
C THR A 21 -6.65 -0.08 0.35
N VAL A 22 -7.12 -0.66 -0.74
CA VAL A 22 -6.79 -2.04 -1.04
C VAL A 22 -5.28 -2.20 -1.26
N VAL A 23 -4.69 -1.30 -2.02
CA VAL A 23 -3.27 -1.38 -2.30
C VAL A 23 -2.46 -1.21 -1.02
N ALA A 24 -2.84 -0.27 -0.16
CA ALA A 24 -2.12 -0.04 1.07
C ALA A 24 -2.16 -1.27 1.97
N LEU A 25 -3.33 -1.90 2.07
CA LEU A 25 -3.46 -3.09 2.89
C LEU A 25 -2.64 -4.26 2.33
N LEU A 26 -2.66 -4.44 1.02
CA LEU A 26 -1.91 -5.52 0.42
C LEU A 26 -0.42 -5.30 0.55
N TYR A 27 0.00 -4.04 0.50
CA TYR A 27 1.39 -3.73 0.73
C TYR A 27 1.77 -4.04 2.18
N GLU A 28 0.89 -3.71 3.12
CA GLU A 28 1.17 -3.97 4.52
C GLU A 28 1.30 -5.46 4.79
N ARG A 29 0.52 -6.25 4.12
CA ARG A 29 0.57 -7.69 4.28
C ARG A 29 1.76 -8.34 3.55
N GLY A 30 2.48 -7.57 2.76
CA GLY A 30 3.58 -8.11 2.00
C GLY A 30 3.17 -8.77 0.70
N THR A 31 1.92 -8.64 0.30
CA THR A 31 1.44 -9.23 -0.94
C THR A 31 1.88 -8.44 -2.14
N LEU A 32 1.92 -7.10 -2.01
CA LEU A 32 2.36 -6.24 -3.08
C LEU A 32 3.64 -5.53 -2.69
N SER A 33 4.53 -5.36 -3.66
CA SER A 33 5.73 -4.57 -3.45
C SER A 33 5.40 -3.09 -3.66
N GLU A 34 6.33 -2.24 -3.30
CA GLU A 34 6.17 -0.82 -3.52
C GLU A 34 5.98 -0.53 -5.00
N LYS A 35 6.79 -1.17 -5.84
CA LYS A 35 6.69 -0.95 -7.25
C LYS A 35 5.33 -1.35 -7.80
N GLN A 36 4.84 -2.50 -7.36
CA GLN A 36 3.53 -2.96 -7.80
C GLN A 36 2.42 -2.01 -7.36
N GLY A 37 2.51 -1.52 -6.13
CA GLY A 37 1.52 -0.57 -5.64
C GLY A 37 1.54 0.71 -6.44
N CYS A 38 2.73 1.23 -6.74
CA CYS A 38 2.85 2.43 -7.52
C CYS A 38 2.30 2.24 -8.92
N ASP A 39 2.58 1.09 -9.53
CA ASP A 39 2.09 0.82 -10.87
C ASP A 39 0.57 0.76 -10.91
N ILE A 40 -0.03 0.14 -9.90
CA ILE A 40 -1.48 0.02 -9.86
C ILE A 40 -2.13 1.38 -9.72
N LEU A 41 -1.55 2.23 -8.89
CA LEU A 41 -2.15 3.53 -8.60
C LEU A 41 -1.67 4.65 -9.50
N GLY A 42 -0.69 4.39 -10.35
CA GLY A 42 -0.15 5.43 -11.21
C GLY A 42 0.60 6.49 -10.43
N LEU A 43 1.26 6.09 -9.34
CA LEU A 43 1.98 7.02 -8.50
C LEU A 43 3.48 6.87 -8.66
N SER A 44 4.20 7.93 -8.36
CA SER A 44 5.65 7.83 -8.28
C SER A 44 6.01 7.21 -6.94
N ARG A 45 7.22 6.69 -6.85
CA ARG A 45 7.67 6.10 -5.60
C ARG A 45 7.76 7.14 -4.51
N ARG A 46 7.92 8.38 -4.90
CA ARG A 46 8.02 9.45 -3.93
C ARG A 46 6.66 9.73 -3.27
N ALA A 47 5.59 9.52 -3.99
CA ALA A 47 4.26 9.78 -3.45
C ALA A 47 3.72 8.62 -2.63
N PHE A 48 4.28 7.44 -2.80
CA PHE A 48 3.74 6.25 -2.15
C PHE A 48 3.78 6.32 -0.63
N PRO A 49 4.88 6.75 0.00
CA PRO A 49 4.91 6.82 1.46
C PRO A 49 3.83 7.74 2.03
N ASP A 50 3.53 8.82 1.33
CA ASP A 50 2.49 9.74 1.80
C ASP A 50 1.14 9.06 1.75
N LEU A 51 0.89 8.30 0.71
CA LEU A 51 -0.37 7.58 0.59
C LEU A 51 -0.50 6.56 1.70
N LEU A 52 0.57 5.84 1.99
CA LEU A 52 0.53 4.85 3.05
C LEU A 52 0.24 5.50 4.39
N ALA A 53 0.84 6.65 4.64
CA ALA A 53 0.61 7.35 5.89
C ALA A 53 -0.85 7.75 6.03
N GLU A 54 -1.46 8.16 4.93
CA GLU A 54 -2.87 8.54 4.96
C GLU A 54 -3.76 7.36 5.33
N HIS A 55 -3.32 6.17 5.02
CA HIS A 55 -4.11 4.98 5.31
C HIS A 55 -3.61 4.23 6.54
N GLY A 56 -2.73 4.87 7.32
CA GLY A 56 -2.26 4.28 8.56
C GLY A 56 -1.33 3.11 8.39
N VAL A 57 -0.65 3.03 7.26
CA VAL A 57 0.26 1.93 6.97
C VAL A 57 1.69 2.45 6.99
N ALA A 58 2.56 1.74 7.68
CA ALA A 58 3.96 2.15 7.76
C ALA A 58 4.67 1.83 6.47
N TYR A 59 5.48 2.77 6.02
CA TYR A 59 6.28 2.56 4.83
C TYR A 59 7.51 1.75 5.19
N MET A 60 7.78 0.71 4.41
CA MET A 60 8.97 -0.08 4.61
C MET A 60 9.82 -0.01 3.37
N SER A 61 11.04 0.47 3.53
CA SER A 61 11.94 0.60 2.41
C SER A 61 12.47 -0.76 1.99
N SER A 62 12.73 -0.90 0.70
CA SER A 62 13.35 -2.12 0.23
C SER A 62 14.86 -1.95 0.18
N ASP A 63 15.40 -0.86 0.69
CA ASP A 63 16.82 -0.65 0.76
C ASP A 63 17.43 -1.75 1.62
N PRO A 64 18.49 -2.40 1.17
CA PRO A 64 19.09 -3.47 1.94
C PRO A 64 19.48 -3.08 3.35
N ASP A 65 19.91 -1.86 3.55
CA ASP A 65 20.26 -1.45 4.90
C ASP A 65 19.05 -1.39 5.78
N ASP A 66 17.94 -0.91 5.27
CA ASP A 66 16.73 -0.86 6.03
C ASP A 66 16.20 -2.23 6.32
N VAL A 67 16.39 -3.13 5.39
CA VAL A 67 15.94 -4.49 5.57
C VAL A 67 16.62 -5.12 6.77
N ARG A 68 17.88 -4.85 6.95
CA ARG A 68 18.57 -5.40 8.07
C ARG A 68 17.99 -4.92 9.38
N HIS A 69 17.62 -3.66 9.45
CA HIS A 69 17.00 -3.15 10.64
C HIS A 69 15.64 -3.76 10.84
N GLU A 70 14.90 -3.89 9.77
CA GLU A 70 13.59 -4.44 9.87
C GLU A 70 13.57 -5.82 10.40
N ILE A 71 14.44 -6.62 9.92
CA ILE A 71 14.46 -7.99 10.32
C ILE A 71 14.52 -8.16 11.79
N ARG A 72 15.26 -7.35 12.43
CA ARG A 72 15.42 -7.54 13.82
C ARG A 72 14.17 -7.34 14.60
N HIS A 73 13.38 -6.36 14.30
CA HIS A 73 12.23 -6.21 15.10
C HIS A 73 11.00 -6.75 14.47
N ARG A 74 11.10 -7.21 13.25
CA ARG A 74 9.97 -7.84 12.68
C ARG A 74 9.73 -9.15 13.26
N GLU A 75 10.72 -9.70 13.82
CA GLU A 75 10.55 -10.93 14.41
C GLU A 75 9.65 -10.87 15.51
N LYS A 76 9.33 -9.72 15.87
CA LYS A 76 8.45 -9.59 16.89
C LYS A 76 7.20 -10.08 16.71
#